data_6aecf8f5c85517c9a661a4c74b94410f
#
_entry.id   6aecf8f5c85517c9a661a4c74b94410f
#
_cell.length_a   1.000
_cell.length_b   1.000
_cell.length_c   1.000
_cell.angle_alpha   90.00
_cell.angle_beta   90.00
_cell.angle_gamma   90.00
#
_symmetry.space_group_name_H-M   'P 1'
#
loop_
_entity.id
_entity.type
_entity.pdbx_description
1 polymer ?
#
loop_
_entity_poly.entity_id
_entity_poly.type
_entity_poly.pdbx_seq_one_letter_code
_entity_poly.pdbx_strand_id
1 'polypeptide(L)'
;MKNSIGNSVILTVFGESHGPAVGVVLDGLAPGLPVDEAYIAEQLARRRPSGATDTARVEPDRFQLVSGVYQGRTTGTPLTILIPNENVRSADYGAVQTVARPSHADYTAQTKYHGFQDPRGGGHFSGRVTAGIVAAGAICRQALERKGIRLGTHILRCAGVEDAPFTDVASEIGRVEARRFPLILDLEERVEAAILAAKSEQDSVGGVIQTGICGLPAGLGEPWFDSLEGVLARAVFAVGGVKGIEFGDGFGLASLRGSQANDPFRMQEGRVVTETNRNGGINGGITNGMPVIFNMAVKPTPSIARAQRTVDFVEGKDVELALTGRHDPAIIRRICPVVTALVSVMLCDQLALRFGTDYLAVE
;
A
#
# COMPACT_ATOMS: atom_id res chain seq x y z
N MET A 1 -8.23 -7.67 -18.83
CA MET A 1 -8.20 -7.08 -17.47
C MET A 1 -7.03 -7.69 -16.73
N LYS A 2 -6.29 -6.89 -15.95
CA LYS A 2 -5.05 -7.37 -15.33
C LYS A 2 -5.12 -7.16 -13.82
N ASN A 3 -5.25 -8.26 -13.07
CA ASN A 3 -5.26 -8.29 -11.61
C ASN A 3 -3.98 -8.92 -11.04
N SER A 4 -2.93 -8.99 -11.88
CA SER A 4 -1.62 -9.56 -11.53
C SER A 4 -0.53 -8.53 -11.77
N ILE A 5 0.48 -8.50 -10.89
CA ILE A 5 1.66 -7.67 -10.95
C ILE A 5 2.90 -8.49 -10.64
N GLY A 6 4.04 -8.09 -11.17
CA GLY A 6 5.32 -8.81 -11.08
C GLY A 6 5.65 -9.55 -12.38
N ASN A 7 6.89 -10.03 -12.48
CA ASN A 7 7.43 -10.76 -13.62
C ASN A 7 7.98 -12.13 -13.18
N SER A 8 8.85 -12.17 -12.17
CA SER A 8 9.41 -13.39 -11.58
C SER A 8 8.61 -13.82 -10.34
N VAL A 9 8.30 -12.87 -9.45
CA VAL A 9 7.39 -13.08 -8.34
C VAL A 9 6.08 -12.35 -8.66
N ILE A 10 5.02 -13.11 -8.91
CA ILE A 10 3.74 -12.59 -9.41
C ILE A 10 2.69 -12.63 -8.32
N LEU A 11 2.10 -11.47 -8.02
CA LEU A 11 0.95 -11.36 -7.12
C LEU A 11 -0.32 -11.20 -7.95
N THR A 12 -1.29 -12.08 -7.76
CA THR A 12 -2.65 -11.97 -8.32
C THR A 12 -3.65 -11.75 -7.20
N VAL A 13 -4.44 -10.67 -7.29
CA VAL A 13 -5.52 -10.38 -6.34
C VAL A 13 -6.86 -10.83 -6.88
N PHE A 14 -7.74 -11.35 -6.01
CA PHE A 14 -9.08 -11.79 -6.37
C PHE A 14 -10.11 -11.54 -5.26
N GLY A 15 -11.39 -11.65 -5.62
CA GLY A 15 -12.53 -11.50 -4.73
C GLY A 15 -13.11 -10.10 -4.68
N GLU A 16 -14.27 -9.98 -4.06
CA GLU A 16 -15.06 -8.77 -3.89
C GLU A 16 -15.43 -8.56 -2.42
N SER A 17 -15.67 -7.30 -2.05
CA SER A 17 -15.94 -6.90 -0.66
C SER A 17 -17.12 -7.63 -0.02
N HIS A 18 -18.14 -7.97 -0.81
CA HIS A 18 -19.36 -8.66 -0.39
C HIS A 18 -19.53 -10.03 -1.05
N GLY A 19 -18.50 -10.53 -1.74
CA GLY A 19 -18.38 -11.90 -2.15
C GLY A 19 -18.04 -12.82 -0.96
N PRO A 20 -17.91 -14.13 -1.19
CA PRO A 20 -17.64 -15.10 -0.13
C PRO A 20 -16.28 -14.89 0.54
N ALA A 21 -15.29 -14.44 -0.22
CA ALA A 21 -13.93 -14.21 0.26
C ALA A 21 -13.18 -13.22 -0.63
N VAL A 22 -12.08 -12.68 -0.11
CA VAL A 22 -11.00 -12.04 -0.87
C VAL A 22 -9.73 -12.88 -0.71
N GLY A 23 -8.76 -12.70 -1.59
CA GLY A 23 -7.50 -13.42 -1.46
C GLY A 23 -6.48 -13.05 -2.50
N VAL A 24 -5.38 -13.78 -2.46
CA VAL A 24 -4.27 -13.63 -3.40
C VAL A 24 -3.69 -14.98 -3.79
N VAL A 25 -3.08 -15.01 -4.96
CA VAL A 25 -2.11 -16.03 -5.36
C VAL A 25 -0.77 -15.34 -5.52
N LEU A 26 0.25 -15.86 -4.84
CA LEU A 26 1.64 -15.44 -4.94
C LEU A 26 2.42 -16.59 -5.60
N ASP A 27 2.91 -16.36 -6.79
CA ASP A 27 3.64 -17.33 -7.59
C ASP A 27 5.09 -16.90 -7.82
N GLY A 28 6.00 -17.85 -8.03
CA GLY A 28 7.42 -17.59 -8.29
C GLY A 28 8.26 -17.27 -7.04
N LEU A 29 7.72 -17.44 -5.84
CA LEU A 29 8.52 -17.29 -4.61
C LEU A 29 9.40 -18.52 -4.39
N ALA A 30 10.65 -18.29 -3.98
CA ALA A 30 11.60 -19.35 -3.74
C ALA A 30 11.09 -20.42 -2.76
N PRO A 31 11.40 -21.72 -2.96
CA PRO A 31 11.07 -22.77 -1.99
C PRO A 31 11.91 -22.63 -0.71
N GLY A 32 11.36 -23.12 0.41
CA GLY A 32 12.08 -23.20 1.69
C GLY A 32 12.04 -21.94 2.55
N LEU A 33 11.42 -20.86 2.10
CA LEU A 33 11.24 -19.66 2.94
C LEU A 33 10.30 -19.96 4.10
N PRO A 34 10.63 -19.56 5.34
CA PRO A 34 9.72 -19.69 6.48
C PRO A 34 8.44 -18.89 6.25
N VAL A 35 7.31 -19.46 6.64
CA VAL A 35 6.00 -18.82 6.65
C VAL A 35 5.52 -18.74 8.10
N ASP A 36 5.61 -17.56 8.69
CA ASP A 36 5.18 -17.28 10.05
C ASP A 36 3.73 -16.74 10.04
N GLU A 37 2.78 -17.60 10.38
CA GLU A 37 1.36 -17.24 10.41
C GLU A 37 1.05 -16.21 11.52
N ALA A 38 1.80 -16.19 12.62
CA ALA A 38 1.62 -15.19 13.67
C ALA A 38 2.03 -13.80 13.18
N TYR A 39 3.13 -13.72 12.44
CA TYR A 39 3.56 -12.47 11.82
C TYR A 39 2.58 -11.98 10.74
N ILE A 40 2.03 -12.88 9.92
CA ILE A 40 0.97 -12.54 8.95
C ILE A 40 -0.24 -11.95 9.68
N ALA A 41 -0.67 -12.60 10.76
CA ALA A 41 -1.81 -12.13 11.58
C ALA A 41 -1.54 -10.75 12.20
N GLU A 42 -0.32 -10.49 12.66
CA GLU A 42 0.11 -9.19 13.18
C GLU A 42 0.03 -8.10 12.10
N GLN A 43 0.57 -8.34 10.90
CA GLN A 43 0.53 -7.37 9.80
C GLN A 43 -0.92 -7.10 9.34
N LEU A 44 -1.78 -8.11 9.30
CA LEU A 44 -3.21 -7.95 9.06
C LEU A 44 -3.88 -7.11 10.15
N ALA A 45 -3.50 -7.29 11.43
CA ALA A 45 -4.02 -6.49 12.53
C ALA A 45 -3.71 -4.99 12.39
N ARG A 46 -2.54 -4.63 11.90
CA ARG A 46 -2.15 -3.23 11.64
C ARG A 46 -3.03 -2.55 10.59
N ARG A 47 -3.53 -3.31 9.60
CA ARG A 47 -4.46 -2.81 8.58
C ARG A 47 -5.88 -2.63 9.11
N ARG A 48 -6.28 -3.38 10.12
CA ARG A 48 -7.65 -3.35 10.66
C ARG A 48 -8.03 -2.00 11.25
N PRO A 49 -9.32 -1.64 11.20
CA PRO A 49 -9.83 -0.47 11.93
C PRO A 49 -9.53 -0.56 13.42
N SER A 50 -9.14 0.56 14.03
CA SER A 50 -8.92 0.66 15.47
C SER A 50 -9.22 2.07 15.99
N GLY A 51 -10.15 2.18 16.92
CA GLY A 51 -10.52 3.45 17.55
C GLY A 51 -11.50 4.32 16.76
N ALA A 52 -11.72 5.53 17.25
CA ALA A 52 -12.77 6.45 16.79
C ALA A 52 -12.49 7.08 15.42
N THR A 53 -11.23 7.08 14.99
CA THR A 53 -10.79 7.65 13.69
C THR A 53 -10.98 6.72 12.51
N ASP A 54 -11.40 5.48 12.74
CA ASP A 54 -11.60 4.49 11.69
C ASP A 54 -13.09 4.14 11.53
N THR A 55 -13.40 3.36 10.50
CA THR A 55 -14.73 2.78 10.30
C THR A 55 -15.11 1.83 11.44
N ALA A 56 -16.40 1.75 11.74
CA ALA A 56 -16.93 0.76 12.68
C ALA A 56 -17.05 -0.66 12.09
N ARG A 57 -16.71 -0.87 10.81
CA ARG A 57 -16.68 -2.19 10.20
C ARG A 57 -15.41 -2.92 10.64
N VAL A 58 -15.56 -3.98 11.42
CA VAL A 58 -14.44 -4.84 11.86
C VAL A 58 -14.57 -6.19 11.18
N GLU A 59 -13.50 -6.61 10.53
CA GLU A 59 -13.32 -7.97 9.99
C GLU A 59 -12.20 -8.64 10.77
N PRO A 60 -12.33 -9.91 11.16
CA PRO A 60 -11.28 -10.61 11.91
C PRO A 60 -10.06 -10.91 11.07
N ASP A 61 -10.18 -10.87 9.73
CA ASP A 61 -9.13 -11.17 8.74
C ASP A 61 -8.48 -12.54 8.97
N ARG A 62 -9.27 -13.53 9.39
CA ARG A 62 -8.82 -14.92 9.46
C ARG A 62 -8.44 -15.38 8.07
N PHE A 63 -7.23 -15.88 7.93
CA PHE A 63 -6.75 -16.34 6.63
C PHE A 63 -6.51 -17.85 6.63
N GLN A 64 -6.50 -18.41 5.44
CA GLN A 64 -6.19 -19.83 5.19
C GLN A 64 -5.11 -19.90 4.13
N LEU A 65 -4.04 -20.65 4.41
CA LEU A 65 -3.02 -21.01 3.43
C LEU A 65 -3.51 -22.26 2.68
N VAL A 66 -4.04 -22.08 1.46
CA VAL A 66 -4.72 -23.14 0.70
C VAL A 66 -3.72 -24.00 -0.07
N SER A 67 -2.60 -23.40 -0.52
CA SER A 67 -1.54 -24.08 -1.26
C SER A 67 -0.21 -23.36 -1.10
N GLY A 68 0.89 -23.96 -1.56
CA GLY A 68 2.21 -23.34 -1.63
C GLY A 68 2.99 -23.34 -0.32
N VAL A 69 2.46 -23.96 0.76
CA VAL A 69 3.13 -24.09 2.06
C VAL A 69 3.09 -25.55 2.53
N TYR A 70 4.23 -26.04 2.99
CA TYR A 70 4.36 -27.36 3.61
C TYR A 70 5.33 -27.26 4.81
N GLN A 71 4.91 -27.78 5.95
CA GLN A 71 5.68 -27.72 7.21
C GLN A 71 6.20 -26.32 7.55
N GLY A 72 5.35 -25.29 7.38
CA GLY A 72 5.68 -23.90 7.67
C GLY A 72 6.70 -23.26 6.72
N ARG A 73 6.89 -23.82 5.52
CA ARG A 73 7.80 -23.29 4.50
C ARG A 73 7.14 -23.25 3.13
N THR A 74 7.57 -22.29 2.31
CA THR A 74 7.16 -22.22 0.90
C THR A 74 7.62 -23.43 0.13
N THR A 75 6.80 -23.92 -0.81
CA THR A 75 7.13 -25.10 -1.64
C THR A 75 7.71 -24.73 -3.00
N GLY A 76 7.67 -23.44 -3.38
CA GLY A 76 8.00 -22.98 -4.73
C GLY A 76 6.87 -23.15 -5.74
N THR A 77 5.72 -23.71 -5.33
CA THR A 77 4.48 -23.74 -6.13
C THR A 77 3.58 -22.56 -5.75
N PRO A 78 2.53 -22.23 -6.54
CA PRO A 78 1.67 -21.09 -6.25
C PRO A 78 1.12 -21.12 -4.81
N LEU A 79 1.40 -20.06 -4.06
CA LEU A 79 0.93 -19.88 -2.69
C LEU A 79 -0.38 -19.12 -2.72
N THR A 80 -1.47 -19.76 -2.25
CA THR A 80 -2.81 -19.19 -2.24
C THR A 80 -3.24 -18.87 -0.83
N ILE A 81 -3.62 -17.62 -0.60
CA ILE A 81 -4.16 -17.12 0.67
C ILE A 81 -5.62 -16.74 0.47
N LEU A 82 -6.51 -17.34 1.23
CA LEU A 82 -7.95 -17.06 1.24
C LEU A 82 -8.36 -16.39 2.55
N ILE A 83 -9.13 -15.31 2.47
CA ILE A 83 -9.63 -14.56 3.62
C ILE A 83 -11.15 -14.42 3.48
N PRO A 84 -11.95 -15.20 4.25
CA PRO A 84 -13.41 -15.13 4.21
C PRO A 84 -13.94 -13.74 4.61
N ASN A 85 -15.06 -13.35 4.01
CA ASN A 85 -15.80 -12.16 4.39
C ASN A 85 -16.88 -12.56 5.41
N GLU A 86 -16.71 -12.19 6.68
CA GLU A 86 -17.59 -12.60 7.77
C GLU A 86 -18.61 -11.51 8.13
N ASN A 87 -18.32 -10.22 7.89
CA ASN A 87 -19.18 -9.09 8.29
C ASN A 87 -19.77 -8.37 7.06
N VAL A 88 -20.60 -9.07 6.30
CA VAL A 88 -21.24 -8.57 5.09
C VAL A 88 -22.65 -8.08 5.42
N ARG A 89 -22.95 -6.78 5.16
CA ARG A 89 -24.28 -6.18 5.27
C ARG A 89 -24.70 -5.61 3.92
N SER A 90 -25.26 -6.44 3.07
CA SER A 90 -25.63 -6.07 1.68
C SER A 90 -26.78 -5.06 1.61
N ALA A 91 -27.64 -4.97 2.64
CA ALA A 91 -28.79 -4.07 2.68
C ALA A 91 -28.41 -2.57 2.68
N ASP A 92 -27.20 -2.21 3.11
CA ASP A 92 -26.75 -0.82 3.23
C ASP A 92 -26.44 -0.15 1.87
N TYR A 93 -26.51 -0.87 0.75
CA TYR A 93 -26.03 -0.40 -0.56
C TYR A 93 -27.09 -0.31 -1.67
N GLY A 94 -28.39 -0.48 -1.33
CA GLY A 94 -29.47 -0.51 -2.33
C GLY A 94 -29.56 0.76 -3.21
N ALA A 95 -29.36 1.95 -2.64
CA ALA A 95 -29.43 3.22 -3.35
C ALA A 95 -28.15 3.59 -4.13
N VAL A 96 -27.01 2.91 -3.89
CA VAL A 96 -25.70 3.23 -4.49
C VAL A 96 -25.45 2.42 -5.78
N GLN A 97 -26.35 1.53 -6.16
CA GLN A 97 -26.15 0.68 -7.34
C GLN A 97 -26.23 1.45 -8.66
N THR A 98 -27.00 2.52 -8.70
CA THR A 98 -27.23 3.35 -9.91
C THR A 98 -26.66 4.76 -9.78
N VAL A 99 -26.30 5.18 -8.56
CA VAL A 99 -25.81 6.54 -8.27
C VAL A 99 -24.30 6.51 -8.06
N ALA A 100 -23.57 7.30 -8.84
CA ALA A 100 -22.14 7.39 -8.75
C ALA A 100 -21.69 8.14 -7.49
N ARG A 101 -20.94 7.50 -6.59
CA ARG A 101 -20.25 8.24 -5.51
C ARG A 101 -19.18 9.14 -6.12
N PRO A 102 -19.16 10.45 -5.83
CA PRO A 102 -18.11 11.34 -6.33
C PRO A 102 -16.71 10.81 -6.03
N SER A 103 -15.84 10.82 -7.04
CA SER A 103 -14.47 10.34 -6.94
C SER A 103 -14.27 8.85 -6.56
N HIS A 104 -15.33 8.04 -6.52
CA HIS A 104 -15.26 6.58 -6.39
C HIS A 104 -15.27 5.90 -7.76
N ALA A 105 -15.10 4.58 -7.80
CA ALA A 105 -15.03 3.80 -9.03
C ALA A 105 -16.40 3.42 -9.61
N ASP A 106 -17.52 3.77 -9.02
CA ASP A 106 -18.85 3.26 -9.36
C ASP A 106 -19.19 3.44 -10.85
N TYR A 107 -19.10 4.67 -11.37
CA TYR A 107 -19.37 4.95 -12.78
C TYR A 107 -18.34 4.33 -13.72
N THR A 108 -17.04 4.43 -13.38
CA THR A 108 -15.97 3.89 -14.22
C THR A 108 -16.00 2.36 -14.28
N ALA A 109 -16.38 1.71 -13.17
CA ALA A 109 -16.60 0.27 -13.11
C ALA A 109 -17.82 -0.14 -13.95
N GLN A 110 -18.94 0.56 -13.81
CA GLN A 110 -20.15 0.34 -14.60
C GLN A 110 -19.83 0.36 -16.11
N THR A 111 -19.11 1.40 -16.53
CA THR A 111 -18.73 1.56 -17.95
C THR A 111 -17.77 0.46 -18.41
N LYS A 112 -16.72 0.18 -17.61
CA LYS A 112 -15.67 -0.77 -18.00
C LYS A 112 -16.16 -2.21 -18.03
N TYR A 113 -16.99 -2.60 -17.06
CA TYR A 113 -17.47 -3.97 -16.90
C TYR A 113 -18.89 -4.18 -17.42
N HIS A 114 -19.44 -3.20 -18.15
CA HIS A 114 -20.76 -3.28 -18.81
C HIS A 114 -21.90 -3.61 -17.81
N GLY A 115 -21.77 -3.17 -16.56
CA GLY A 115 -22.76 -3.44 -15.50
C GLY A 115 -22.68 -4.82 -14.84
N PHE A 116 -21.70 -5.65 -15.17
CA PHE A 116 -21.53 -7.00 -14.61
C PHE A 116 -20.61 -7.06 -13.37
N GLN A 117 -20.07 -5.93 -12.91
CA GLN A 117 -19.31 -5.87 -11.65
C GLN A 117 -20.23 -6.06 -10.44
N ASP A 118 -19.70 -6.62 -9.35
CA ASP A 118 -20.39 -6.58 -8.05
C ASP A 118 -20.30 -5.16 -7.45
N PRO A 119 -21.41 -4.40 -7.36
CA PRO A 119 -21.36 -3.01 -6.84
C PRO A 119 -21.33 -2.98 -5.31
N ARG A 120 -21.65 -4.08 -4.63
CA ARG A 120 -21.83 -4.12 -3.17
C ARG A 120 -20.53 -3.79 -2.44
N GLY A 121 -20.55 -2.77 -1.57
CA GLY A 121 -19.38 -2.37 -0.78
C GLY A 121 -18.16 -1.93 -1.60
N GLY A 122 -18.38 -1.55 -2.87
CA GLY A 122 -17.31 -1.22 -3.82
C GLY A 122 -16.69 -2.43 -4.51
N GLY A 123 -17.21 -3.64 -4.29
CA GLY A 123 -16.82 -4.87 -4.99
C GLY A 123 -15.32 -5.12 -4.96
N HIS A 124 -14.73 -5.31 -6.14
CA HIS A 124 -13.29 -5.50 -6.32
C HIS A 124 -12.45 -4.21 -6.10
N PHE A 125 -13.09 -3.03 -6.13
CA PHE A 125 -12.44 -1.73 -5.86
C PHE A 125 -12.38 -1.39 -4.37
N SER A 126 -12.92 -2.25 -3.52
CA SER A 126 -12.92 -2.04 -2.07
C SER A 126 -11.53 -2.19 -1.46
N GLY A 127 -11.21 -1.36 -0.46
CA GLY A 127 -10.04 -1.55 0.38
C GLY A 127 -9.97 -2.92 1.07
N ARG A 128 -11.09 -3.68 1.12
CA ARG A 128 -11.14 -5.04 1.66
C ARG A 128 -10.17 -6.00 0.95
N VAL A 129 -10.03 -5.87 -0.38
CA VAL A 129 -9.16 -6.71 -1.22
C VAL A 129 -7.69 -6.59 -0.80
N THR A 130 -7.28 -5.47 -0.22
CA THR A 130 -5.91 -5.25 0.24
C THR A 130 -5.47 -6.17 1.39
N ALA A 131 -6.41 -6.87 2.05
CA ALA A 131 -6.06 -7.84 3.08
C ALA A 131 -5.18 -8.98 2.53
N GLY A 132 -5.51 -9.48 1.33
CA GLY A 132 -4.68 -10.47 0.66
C GLY A 132 -3.28 -9.95 0.35
N ILE A 133 -3.17 -8.70 -0.10
CA ILE A 133 -1.86 -8.05 -0.37
C ILE A 133 -1.01 -8.01 0.90
N VAL A 134 -1.60 -7.62 2.04
CA VAL A 134 -0.87 -7.55 3.32
C VAL A 134 -0.41 -8.93 3.76
N ALA A 135 -1.24 -9.94 3.62
CA ALA A 135 -0.87 -11.33 3.99
C ALA A 135 0.30 -11.86 3.14
N ALA A 136 0.24 -11.68 1.81
CA ALA A 136 1.34 -12.10 0.92
C ALA A 136 2.62 -11.27 1.15
N GLY A 137 2.46 -9.95 1.31
CA GLY A 137 3.57 -9.04 1.57
C GLY A 137 4.30 -9.31 2.89
N ALA A 138 3.60 -9.83 3.90
CA ALA A 138 4.23 -10.25 5.16
C ALA A 138 5.25 -11.38 4.94
N ILE A 139 4.94 -12.36 4.10
CA ILE A 139 5.87 -13.46 3.74
C ILE A 139 7.07 -12.89 2.98
N CYS A 140 6.82 -12.05 1.98
CA CYS A 140 7.87 -11.40 1.19
C CYS A 140 8.79 -10.54 2.07
N ARG A 141 8.22 -9.79 3.02
CA ARG A 141 8.96 -8.94 3.93
C ARG A 141 9.92 -9.72 4.81
N GLN A 142 9.48 -10.86 5.39
CA GLN A 142 10.37 -11.72 6.16
C GLN A 142 11.53 -12.29 5.30
N ALA A 143 11.25 -12.62 4.03
CA ALA A 143 12.31 -13.03 3.11
C ALA A 143 13.34 -11.92 2.85
N LEU A 144 12.90 -10.66 2.70
CA LEU A 144 13.76 -9.48 2.56
C LEU A 144 14.59 -9.21 3.83
N GLU A 145 13.97 -9.30 5.00
CA GLU A 145 14.64 -9.07 6.29
C GLU A 145 15.78 -10.05 6.52
N ARG A 146 15.67 -11.32 6.08
CA ARG A 146 16.74 -12.30 6.10
C ARG A 146 17.94 -11.91 5.24
N LYS A 147 17.72 -11.06 4.22
CA LYS A 147 18.77 -10.46 3.37
C LYS A 147 19.29 -9.13 3.90
N GLY A 148 18.87 -8.72 5.10
CA GLY A 148 19.23 -7.43 5.66
C GLY A 148 18.48 -6.24 5.04
N ILE A 149 17.47 -6.51 4.20
CA ILE A 149 16.64 -5.48 3.58
C ILE A 149 15.45 -5.20 4.48
N ARG A 150 15.32 -3.95 4.91
CA ARG A 150 14.24 -3.50 5.78
C ARG A 150 13.49 -2.35 5.12
N LEU A 151 12.16 -2.34 5.29
CA LEU A 151 11.31 -1.29 4.75
C LEU A 151 10.14 -1.02 5.67
N GLY A 152 9.64 0.20 5.62
CA GLY A 152 8.45 0.61 6.36
C GLY A 152 7.85 1.88 5.79
N THR A 153 6.58 2.10 6.10
CA THR A 153 5.82 3.28 5.65
C THR A 153 5.24 3.99 6.86
N HIS A 154 5.41 5.31 6.90
CA HIS A 154 4.82 6.16 7.93
C HIS A 154 4.00 7.31 7.33
N ILE A 155 3.26 8.00 8.20
CA ILE A 155 2.48 9.18 7.83
C ILE A 155 3.42 10.38 7.89
N LEU A 156 3.71 11.01 6.74
CA LEU A 156 4.49 12.24 6.67
C LEU A 156 3.62 13.49 6.90
N ARG A 157 2.35 13.44 6.46
CA ARG A 157 1.37 14.52 6.68
C ARG A 157 -0.04 13.93 6.71
N CYS A 158 -0.87 14.37 7.65
CA CYS A 158 -2.30 14.01 7.69
C CYS A 158 -3.12 15.20 8.17
N ALA A 159 -4.21 15.53 7.47
CA ALA A 159 -5.14 16.59 7.85
C ALA A 159 -4.45 17.93 8.18
N GLY A 160 -3.37 18.29 7.47
CA GLY A 160 -2.59 19.50 7.72
C GLY A 160 -1.57 19.42 8.87
N VAL A 161 -1.51 18.29 9.60
CA VAL A 161 -0.45 18.04 10.59
C VAL A 161 0.73 17.38 9.87
N GLU A 162 1.91 17.99 9.97
CA GLU A 162 3.15 17.50 9.37
C GLU A 162 4.01 16.78 10.39
N ASP A 163 4.54 15.61 10.00
CA ASP A 163 5.53 14.83 10.72
C ASP A 163 6.94 15.05 10.13
N ALA A 164 7.96 14.51 10.77
CA ALA A 164 9.32 14.52 10.25
C ALA A 164 9.49 13.44 9.16
N PRO A 165 10.31 13.67 8.11
CA PRO A 165 10.70 12.60 7.19
C PRO A 165 11.67 11.62 7.86
N PHE A 166 11.83 10.42 7.26
CA PHE A 166 12.88 9.50 7.66
C PHE A 166 14.26 10.16 7.54
N THR A 167 15.05 10.06 8.61
CA THR A 167 16.46 10.48 8.64
C THR A 167 17.39 9.27 8.77
N ASP A 168 17.00 8.28 9.56
CA ASP A 168 17.64 6.98 9.68
C ASP A 168 16.57 5.87 9.53
N VAL A 169 16.37 5.46 8.27
CA VAL A 169 15.36 4.45 7.92
C VAL A 169 15.51 3.18 8.75
N ALA A 170 16.76 2.72 8.97
CA ALA A 170 17.02 1.44 9.65
C ALA A 170 16.57 1.44 11.11
N SER A 171 16.81 2.54 11.84
CA SER A 171 16.44 2.64 13.26
C SER A 171 14.98 3.06 13.48
N GLU A 172 14.40 3.82 12.52
CA GLU A 172 13.08 4.43 12.68
C GLU A 172 11.93 3.50 12.30
N ILE A 173 12.12 2.53 11.40
CA ILE A 173 11.06 1.60 10.95
C ILE A 173 10.38 0.91 12.14
N GLY A 174 11.14 0.28 13.03
CA GLY A 174 10.57 -0.43 14.17
C GLY A 174 9.79 0.49 15.12
N ARG A 175 10.27 1.72 15.30
CA ARG A 175 9.62 2.72 16.16
C ARG A 175 8.27 3.18 15.60
N VAL A 176 8.21 3.50 14.30
CA VAL A 176 6.95 3.95 13.68
C VAL A 176 5.94 2.82 13.60
N GLU A 177 6.39 1.59 13.39
CA GLU A 177 5.51 0.44 13.28
C GLU A 177 4.90 -0.02 14.61
N ALA A 178 5.56 0.26 15.72
CA ALA A 178 5.04 -0.01 17.06
C ALA A 178 3.89 0.93 17.47
N ARG A 179 3.69 2.04 16.74
CA ARG A 179 2.67 3.04 17.06
C ARG A 179 1.36 2.75 16.34
N ARG A 180 0.25 3.13 16.96
CA ARG A 180 -1.08 3.08 16.34
C ARG A 180 -1.14 3.96 15.08
N PHE A 181 -0.68 5.21 15.17
CA PHE A 181 -0.36 6.04 14.03
C PHE A 181 1.14 5.94 13.76
N PRO A 182 1.56 5.45 12.59
CA PRO A 182 2.98 5.34 12.25
C PRO A 182 3.56 6.74 12.00
N LEU A 183 4.03 7.38 13.05
CA LEU A 183 4.59 8.74 13.07
C LEU A 183 6.01 8.73 13.66
N ILE A 184 6.89 9.59 13.18
CA ILE A 184 8.24 9.81 13.73
C ILE A 184 8.15 10.61 15.04
N LEU A 185 7.42 11.72 15.01
CA LEU A 185 7.23 12.61 16.15
C LEU A 185 6.01 12.20 17.00
N ASP A 186 5.89 12.78 18.19
CA ASP A 186 4.77 12.54 19.10
C ASP A 186 3.57 13.45 18.76
N LEU A 187 2.96 13.19 17.59
CA LEU A 187 1.87 13.98 17.02
C LEU A 187 0.54 13.23 16.96
N GLU A 188 0.44 12.04 17.58
CA GLU A 188 -0.75 11.17 17.49
C GLU A 188 -2.02 11.90 17.90
N GLU A 189 -2.03 12.59 19.05
CA GLU A 189 -3.20 13.33 19.55
C GLU A 189 -3.64 14.44 18.58
N ARG A 190 -2.67 15.14 17.96
CA ARG A 190 -2.97 16.21 16.99
C ARG A 190 -3.57 15.66 15.69
N VAL A 191 -3.02 14.55 15.19
CA VAL A 191 -3.55 13.87 13.99
C VAL A 191 -4.94 13.32 14.28
N GLU A 192 -5.13 12.66 15.44
CA GLU A 192 -6.43 12.13 15.85
C GLU A 192 -7.47 13.24 15.97
N ALA A 193 -7.16 14.35 16.64
CA ALA A 193 -8.06 15.49 16.78
C ALA A 193 -8.45 16.08 15.40
N ALA A 194 -7.51 16.23 14.48
CA ALA A 194 -7.78 16.74 13.14
C ALA A 194 -8.69 15.81 12.32
N ILE A 195 -8.49 14.50 12.43
CA ILE A 195 -9.37 13.51 11.78
C ILE A 195 -10.78 13.54 12.39
N LEU A 196 -10.90 13.62 13.72
CA LEU A 196 -12.19 13.67 14.40
C LEU A 196 -12.94 14.98 14.11
N ALA A 197 -12.25 16.10 13.94
CA ALA A 197 -12.86 17.35 13.50
C ALA A 197 -13.53 17.20 12.13
N ALA A 198 -12.82 16.65 11.14
CA ALA A 198 -13.40 16.37 9.82
C ALA A 198 -14.59 15.40 9.90
N LYS A 199 -14.46 14.35 10.71
CA LYS A 199 -15.56 13.40 10.95
C LYS A 199 -16.80 14.06 11.53
N SER A 200 -16.64 15.03 12.45
CA SER A 200 -17.77 15.77 13.04
C SER A 200 -18.50 16.64 12.01
N GLU A 201 -17.79 17.06 10.97
CA GLU A 201 -18.33 17.80 9.82
C GLU A 201 -18.86 16.88 8.71
N GLN A 202 -18.95 15.56 8.97
CA GLN A 202 -19.38 14.52 8.01
C GLN A 202 -18.47 14.41 6.79
N ASP A 203 -17.21 14.80 6.92
CA ASP A 203 -16.20 14.87 5.86
C ASP A 203 -15.05 13.89 6.13
N SER A 204 -14.03 13.91 5.28
CA SER A 204 -12.84 13.06 5.34
C SER A 204 -11.58 13.85 5.02
N VAL A 205 -10.44 13.32 5.43
CA VAL A 205 -9.11 13.90 5.18
C VAL A 205 -8.17 12.91 4.51
N GLY A 206 -7.25 13.46 3.75
CA GLY A 206 -6.13 12.74 3.16
C GLY A 206 -4.80 13.14 3.80
N GLY A 207 -3.71 12.85 3.09
CA GLY A 207 -2.38 13.21 3.53
C GLY A 207 -1.29 12.70 2.60
N VAL A 208 -0.09 12.67 3.13
CA VAL A 208 1.10 12.12 2.47
C VAL A 208 1.69 11.05 3.37
N ILE A 209 2.04 9.91 2.79
CA ILE A 209 2.80 8.85 3.45
C ILE A 209 4.19 8.76 2.81
N GLN A 210 5.19 8.38 3.60
CA GLN A 210 6.55 8.17 3.14
C GLN A 210 6.96 6.72 3.38
N THR A 211 7.57 6.09 2.37
CA THR A 211 8.18 4.77 2.48
C THR A 211 9.69 4.91 2.43
N GLY A 212 10.37 4.26 3.37
CA GLY A 212 11.81 4.10 3.40
C GLY A 212 12.20 2.64 3.27
N ILE A 213 13.23 2.36 2.48
CA ILE A 213 13.81 1.03 2.25
C ILE A 213 15.31 1.13 2.45
N CYS A 214 15.90 0.32 3.30
CA CYS A 214 17.35 0.23 3.52
C CYS A 214 17.88 -1.18 3.29
N GLY A 215 19.17 -1.31 3.05
CA GLY A 215 19.84 -2.59 2.83
C GLY A 215 19.73 -3.12 1.39
N LEU A 216 19.15 -2.39 0.46
CA LEU A 216 19.16 -2.80 -0.95
C LEU A 216 20.60 -2.74 -1.52
N PRO A 217 21.00 -3.75 -2.30
CA PRO A 217 22.27 -3.69 -3.02
C PRO A 217 22.21 -2.60 -4.10
N ALA A 218 23.32 -1.97 -4.43
CA ALA A 218 23.43 -1.17 -5.64
C ALA A 218 23.25 -2.04 -6.88
N GLY A 219 22.61 -1.52 -7.91
CA GLY A 219 22.43 -2.22 -9.19
C GLY A 219 21.12 -2.98 -9.32
N LEU A 220 20.10 -2.70 -8.50
CA LEU A 220 18.76 -3.27 -8.62
C LEU A 220 17.86 -2.29 -9.41
N GLY A 221 17.12 -2.83 -10.36
CA GLY A 221 16.31 -2.06 -11.33
C GLY A 221 16.97 -1.99 -12.71
N GLU A 222 16.25 -1.46 -13.67
CA GLU A 222 16.68 -1.40 -15.07
C GLU A 222 16.60 0.05 -15.61
N PRO A 223 17.33 0.39 -16.65
CA PRO A 223 17.11 1.65 -17.36
C PRO A 223 15.77 1.61 -18.12
N TRP A 224 15.24 2.80 -18.43
CA TRP A 224 14.02 3.04 -19.21
C TRP A 224 12.73 2.53 -18.55
N PHE A 225 12.08 1.50 -19.11
CA PHE A 225 10.68 1.17 -18.82
C PHE A 225 10.47 0.36 -17.53
N ASP A 226 11.49 -0.38 -17.09
CA ASP A 226 11.45 -1.17 -15.85
C ASP A 226 12.38 -0.55 -14.78
N SER A 227 12.51 0.79 -14.80
CA SER A 227 13.19 1.51 -13.73
C SER A 227 12.53 1.19 -12.38
N LEU A 228 13.34 1.14 -11.31
CA LEU A 228 12.78 0.81 -9.99
C LEU A 228 11.69 1.82 -9.59
N GLU A 229 11.86 3.12 -9.92
CA GLU A 229 10.80 4.11 -9.71
C GLU A 229 9.52 3.75 -10.48
N GLY A 230 9.66 3.36 -11.75
CA GLY A 230 8.53 2.97 -12.59
C GLY A 230 7.80 1.74 -12.06
N VAL A 231 8.54 0.73 -11.63
CA VAL A 231 7.99 -0.50 -11.05
C VAL A 231 7.25 -0.21 -9.74
N LEU A 232 7.87 0.53 -8.82
CA LEU A 232 7.27 0.90 -7.55
C LEU A 232 6.06 1.81 -7.76
N ALA A 233 6.15 2.83 -8.63
CA ALA A 233 5.04 3.73 -8.95
C ALA A 233 3.83 2.95 -9.48
N ARG A 234 4.04 2.05 -10.46
CA ARG A 234 2.99 1.20 -11.00
C ARG A 234 2.28 0.37 -9.91
N ALA A 235 3.06 -0.18 -8.96
CA ALA A 235 2.51 -0.96 -7.86
C ALA A 235 1.68 -0.10 -6.91
N VAL A 236 2.23 1.02 -6.42
CA VAL A 236 1.56 1.84 -5.40
C VAL A 236 0.34 2.58 -5.94
N PHE A 237 0.30 2.94 -7.24
CA PHE A 237 -0.91 3.49 -7.87
C PHE A 237 -2.06 2.47 -7.98
N ALA A 238 -1.81 1.17 -7.82
CA ALA A 238 -2.87 0.17 -7.70
C ALA A 238 -3.58 0.23 -6.32
N VAL A 239 -2.97 0.84 -5.32
CA VAL A 239 -3.60 1.03 -4.01
C VAL A 239 -4.64 2.14 -4.08
N GLY A 240 -5.89 1.81 -3.78
CA GLY A 240 -6.99 2.78 -3.83
C GLY A 240 -6.73 3.98 -2.92
N GLY A 241 -6.91 5.19 -3.47
CA GLY A 241 -6.68 6.45 -2.79
C GLY A 241 -5.32 7.10 -3.08
N VAL A 242 -4.33 6.37 -3.58
CA VAL A 242 -3.05 6.96 -4.02
C VAL A 242 -3.25 7.78 -5.29
N LYS A 243 -2.76 9.02 -5.32
CA LYS A 243 -2.93 9.98 -6.42
C LYS A 243 -1.64 10.66 -6.87
N GLY A 244 -0.54 10.43 -6.19
CA GLY A 244 0.76 10.97 -6.54
C GLY A 244 1.89 10.17 -5.89
N ILE A 245 3.06 10.19 -6.50
CA ILE A 245 4.30 9.64 -5.98
C ILE A 245 5.46 10.56 -6.37
N GLU A 246 6.45 10.68 -5.51
CA GLU A 246 7.72 11.34 -5.77
C GLU A 246 8.85 10.61 -5.04
N PHE A 247 10.02 10.55 -5.65
CA PHE A 247 11.21 9.90 -5.10
C PHE A 247 12.21 10.94 -4.61
N GLY A 248 12.81 10.71 -3.44
CA GLY A 248 13.73 11.66 -2.79
C GLY A 248 13.06 13.02 -2.55
N ASP A 249 13.72 14.11 -2.98
CA ASP A 249 13.19 15.48 -2.90
C ASP A 249 12.09 15.74 -3.96
N GLY A 250 11.84 14.79 -4.89
CA GLY A 250 10.72 14.79 -5.82
C GLY A 250 10.53 16.10 -6.58
N PHE A 251 9.35 16.70 -6.48
CA PHE A 251 9.04 17.97 -7.13
C PHE A 251 9.88 19.14 -6.62
N GLY A 252 10.46 19.05 -5.41
CA GLY A 252 11.37 20.04 -4.84
C GLY A 252 12.62 20.23 -5.69
N LEU A 253 13.11 19.18 -6.34
CA LEU A 253 14.29 19.25 -7.24
C LEU A 253 14.11 20.24 -8.39
N ALA A 254 12.88 20.42 -8.88
CA ALA A 254 12.60 21.33 -9.98
C ALA A 254 12.91 22.82 -9.66
N SER A 255 12.99 23.16 -8.39
CA SER A 255 13.31 24.51 -7.91
C SER A 255 14.80 24.72 -7.60
N LEU A 256 15.61 23.67 -7.69
CA LEU A 256 17.03 23.70 -7.37
C LEU A 256 17.90 23.86 -8.62
N ARG A 257 19.10 24.42 -8.43
CA ARG A 257 20.17 24.34 -9.43
C ARG A 257 20.85 22.97 -9.37
N GLY A 258 21.43 22.49 -10.47
CA GLY A 258 22.12 21.20 -10.51
C GLY A 258 23.15 21.00 -9.40
N SER A 259 23.94 22.05 -9.08
CA SER A 259 24.92 22.00 -7.98
C SER A 259 24.31 21.86 -6.58
N GLN A 260 23.01 22.14 -6.43
CA GLN A 260 22.27 22.00 -5.18
C GLN A 260 21.51 20.67 -5.13
N ALA A 261 21.08 20.18 -6.31
CA ALA A 261 20.27 18.98 -6.47
C ALA A 261 21.10 17.68 -6.52
N ASN A 262 22.35 17.75 -7.00
CA ASN A 262 23.20 16.59 -7.16
C ASN A 262 23.62 15.99 -5.82
N ASP A 263 23.61 14.66 -5.74
CA ASP A 263 24.11 13.86 -4.61
C ASP A 263 25.59 13.50 -4.88
N PRO A 264 26.58 14.17 -4.23
CA PRO A 264 28.00 13.88 -4.46
C PRO A 264 28.36 12.47 -3.99
N PHE A 265 29.02 11.70 -4.85
CA PHE A 265 29.54 10.38 -4.48
C PHE A 265 30.82 10.50 -3.65
N ARG A 266 30.98 9.62 -2.68
CA ARG A 266 32.22 9.48 -1.89
C ARG A 266 32.48 8.03 -1.51
N MET A 267 33.72 7.74 -1.14
CA MET A 267 34.10 6.46 -0.55
C MET A 267 33.91 6.50 0.97
N GLN A 268 33.21 5.53 1.53
CA GLN A 268 33.10 5.31 2.96
C GLN A 268 33.27 3.83 3.27
N GLU A 269 34.27 3.48 4.06
CA GLU A 269 34.54 2.10 4.47
C GLU A 269 34.58 1.08 3.30
N GLY A 270 35.22 1.49 2.19
CA GLY A 270 35.34 0.65 0.99
C GLY A 270 34.07 0.54 0.13
N ARG A 271 33.03 1.31 0.44
CA ARG A 271 31.77 1.36 -0.32
C ARG A 271 31.56 2.74 -0.94
N VAL A 272 30.92 2.79 -2.09
CA VAL A 272 30.44 4.03 -2.69
C VAL A 272 29.13 4.42 -1.98
N VAL A 273 29.06 5.64 -1.48
CA VAL A 273 27.87 6.26 -0.88
C VAL A 273 27.70 7.66 -1.44
N THR A 274 26.54 8.28 -1.21
CA THR A 274 26.34 9.71 -1.51
C THR A 274 26.32 10.53 -0.22
N GLU A 275 26.72 11.81 -0.31
CA GLU A 275 26.70 12.73 0.84
C GLU A 275 25.29 13.18 1.21
N THR A 276 24.45 13.30 0.21
CA THR A 276 23.00 13.59 0.32
C THR A 276 22.21 12.47 -0.38
N ASN A 277 20.90 12.47 -0.24
CA ASN A 277 20.05 11.45 -0.86
C ASN A 277 18.81 12.07 -1.52
N ARG A 278 19.01 13.16 -2.25
CA ARG A 278 17.95 13.93 -2.91
C ARG A 278 17.26 13.16 -4.03
N ASN A 279 18.00 12.25 -4.70
CA ASN A 279 17.46 11.34 -5.70
C ASN A 279 16.75 10.11 -5.09
N GLY A 280 16.69 10.00 -3.76
CA GLY A 280 15.98 8.92 -3.08
C GLY A 280 16.57 7.53 -3.32
N GLY A 281 17.91 7.41 -3.46
CA GLY A 281 18.62 6.13 -3.56
C GLY A 281 18.61 5.49 -4.96
N ILE A 282 18.12 6.20 -5.99
CA ILE A 282 17.98 5.68 -7.35
C ILE A 282 18.61 6.64 -8.35
N ASN A 283 19.47 6.15 -9.22
CA ASN A 283 20.08 6.90 -10.30
C ASN A 283 19.91 6.14 -11.61
N GLY A 284 19.31 6.78 -12.62
CA GLY A 284 19.07 6.15 -13.92
C GLY A 284 18.16 4.91 -13.86
N GLY A 285 17.24 4.86 -12.91
CA GLY A 285 16.33 3.72 -12.71
C GLY A 285 16.87 2.60 -11.83
N ILE A 286 18.09 2.74 -11.30
CA ILE A 286 18.85 1.68 -10.65
C ILE A 286 19.27 2.14 -9.26
N THR A 287 19.19 1.25 -8.25
CA THR A 287 19.62 1.55 -6.89
C THR A 287 21.11 1.87 -6.82
N ASN A 288 21.49 2.85 -6.01
CA ASN A 288 22.88 3.24 -5.77
C ASN A 288 23.45 2.73 -4.42
N GLY A 289 22.67 1.96 -3.65
CA GLY A 289 23.04 1.43 -2.34
C GLY A 289 22.65 2.32 -1.16
N MET A 290 22.20 3.56 -1.41
CA MET A 290 21.59 4.41 -0.39
C MET A 290 20.15 3.97 -0.09
N PRO A 291 19.55 4.41 1.03
CA PRO A 291 18.14 4.15 1.28
C PRO A 291 17.25 4.65 0.14
N VAL A 292 16.32 3.82 -0.31
CA VAL A 292 15.29 4.25 -1.27
C VAL A 292 14.15 4.89 -0.48
N ILE A 293 13.86 6.17 -0.80
CA ILE A 293 12.84 6.97 -0.13
C ILE A 293 11.89 7.56 -1.16
N PHE A 294 10.59 7.42 -0.92
CA PHE A 294 9.56 8.03 -1.75
C PHE A 294 8.31 8.39 -0.96
N ASN A 295 7.62 9.44 -1.42
CA ASN A 295 6.41 9.98 -0.84
C ASN A 295 5.21 9.68 -1.73
N MET A 296 4.03 9.48 -1.12
CA MET A 296 2.79 9.22 -1.85
C MET A 296 1.66 10.07 -1.31
N ALA A 297 0.95 10.75 -2.21
CA ALA A 297 -0.26 11.47 -1.88
C ALA A 297 -1.46 10.52 -1.80
N VAL A 298 -2.14 10.53 -0.66
CA VAL A 298 -3.37 9.78 -0.40
C VAL A 298 -4.52 10.77 -0.33
N LYS A 299 -5.48 10.64 -1.24
CA LYS A 299 -6.66 11.53 -1.26
C LYS A 299 -7.60 11.24 -0.10
N PRO A 300 -8.46 12.20 0.30
CA PRO A 300 -9.55 11.94 1.23
C PRO A 300 -10.46 10.79 0.77
N THR A 301 -11.06 10.09 1.70
CA THR A 301 -12.04 9.04 1.40
C THR A 301 -13.23 9.62 0.66
N PRO A 302 -13.60 9.12 -0.53
CA PRO A 302 -14.68 9.71 -1.32
C PRO A 302 -16.08 9.44 -0.75
N SER A 303 -16.21 8.40 0.07
CA SER A 303 -17.48 8.06 0.74
C SER A 303 -17.61 8.88 2.01
N ILE A 304 -18.37 9.99 1.96
CA ILE A 304 -18.63 10.87 3.08
C ILE A 304 -20.15 11.02 3.30
N ALA A 305 -20.56 11.39 4.51
CA ALA A 305 -21.97 11.56 4.85
C ALA A 305 -22.51 12.95 4.45
N ARG A 306 -21.64 13.88 4.11
CA ARG A 306 -22.02 15.19 3.61
C ARG A 306 -22.68 15.07 2.23
N ALA A 307 -23.76 15.78 2.01
CA ALA A 307 -24.48 15.79 0.73
C ALA A 307 -23.58 16.29 -0.41
N GLN A 308 -23.57 15.57 -1.53
CA GLN A 308 -22.77 15.85 -2.71
C GLN A 308 -23.63 15.77 -3.98
N ARG A 309 -23.39 16.65 -4.94
CA ARG A 309 -23.98 16.55 -6.27
C ARG A 309 -23.33 15.40 -7.05
N THR A 310 -24.15 14.61 -7.73
CA THR A 310 -23.73 13.49 -8.54
C THR A 310 -24.79 13.13 -9.59
N VAL A 311 -24.67 11.96 -10.18
CA VAL A 311 -25.59 11.47 -11.20
C VAL A 311 -26.13 10.08 -10.88
N ASP A 312 -27.39 9.85 -11.19
CA ASP A 312 -27.90 8.50 -11.42
C ASP A 312 -27.59 8.14 -12.89
N PHE A 313 -26.62 7.26 -13.11
CA PHE A 313 -26.14 6.93 -14.45
C PHE A 313 -27.03 5.93 -15.19
N VAL A 314 -28.03 5.35 -14.52
CA VAL A 314 -29.05 4.50 -15.14
C VAL A 314 -30.23 5.34 -15.60
N GLU A 315 -30.72 6.25 -14.74
CA GLU A 315 -31.81 7.13 -15.09
C GLU A 315 -31.36 8.37 -15.90
N GLY A 316 -30.05 8.62 -15.99
CA GLY A 316 -29.49 9.73 -16.79
C GLY A 316 -29.84 11.11 -16.23
N LYS A 317 -29.89 11.28 -14.91
CA LYS A 317 -30.25 12.54 -14.24
C LYS A 317 -29.27 12.94 -13.14
N ASP A 318 -29.14 14.24 -12.91
CA ASP A 318 -28.44 14.79 -11.77
C ASP A 318 -29.24 14.53 -10.47
N VAL A 319 -28.51 14.13 -9.42
CA VAL A 319 -29.07 13.84 -8.10
C VAL A 319 -28.17 14.38 -7.00
N GLU A 320 -28.69 14.46 -5.79
CA GLU A 320 -27.90 14.68 -4.58
C GLU A 320 -27.77 13.38 -3.80
N LEU A 321 -26.55 13.07 -3.37
CA LEU A 321 -26.23 11.88 -2.62
C LEU A 321 -25.65 12.24 -1.25
N ALA A 322 -26.30 11.81 -0.18
CA ALA A 322 -25.75 11.78 1.16
C ALA A 322 -25.61 10.31 1.59
N LEU A 323 -24.40 9.87 1.84
CA LEU A 323 -24.16 8.49 2.22
C LEU A 323 -24.45 8.28 3.70
N THR A 324 -25.30 7.30 3.97
CA THR A 324 -25.51 6.77 5.33
C THR A 324 -24.67 5.51 5.48
N GLY A 325 -23.90 5.39 6.57
CA GLY A 325 -23.11 4.17 6.78
C GLY A 325 -21.79 4.39 7.52
N ARG A 326 -20.97 3.34 7.55
CA ARG A 326 -19.71 3.28 8.30
C ARG A 326 -18.55 3.61 7.36
N HIS A 327 -18.21 4.89 7.24
CA HIS A 327 -17.12 5.36 6.38
C HIS A 327 -15.88 5.69 7.21
N ASP A 328 -14.70 5.51 6.61
CA ASP A 328 -13.44 5.94 7.19
C ASP A 328 -13.26 7.45 7.00
N PRO A 329 -13.13 8.26 8.06
CA PRO A 329 -12.82 9.69 7.91
C PRO A 329 -11.38 9.92 7.43
N ALA A 330 -10.48 8.93 7.61
CA ALA A 330 -9.13 8.93 7.09
C ALA A 330 -8.62 7.50 6.89
N ILE A 331 -8.20 7.15 5.67
CA ILE A 331 -7.65 5.83 5.36
C ILE A 331 -6.13 5.76 5.52
N ILE A 332 -5.47 6.90 5.74
CA ILE A 332 -4.02 7.06 5.62
C ILE A 332 -3.24 6.09 6.52
N ARG A 333 -3.66 5.90 7.78
CA ARG A 333 -3.03 4.96 8.71
C ARG A 333 -3.08 3.53 8.15
N ARG A 334 -4.22 3.13 7.61
CA ARG A 334 -4.48 1.78 7.12
C ARG A 334 -3.83 1.48 5.78
N ILE A 335 -3.48 2.50 5.01
CA ILE A 335 -2.74 2.37 3.74
C ILE A 335 -1.26 2.05 4.00
N CYS A 336 -0.64 2.54 5.07
CA CYS A 336 0.78 2.30 5.35
C CYS A 336 1.18 0.81 5.29
N PRO A 337 0.54 -0.11 6.03
CA PRO A 337 0.89 -1.54 5.95
C PRO A 337 0.58 -2.16 4.57
N VAL A 338 -0.39 -1.64 3.83
CA VAL A 338 -0.70 -2.12 2.47
C VAL A 338 0.42 -1.76 1.50
N VAL A 339 0.93 -0.52 1.57
CA VAL A 339 2.05 -0.07 0.73
C VAL A 339 3.31 -0.83 1.09
N THR A 340 3.65 -0.95 2.38
CA THR A 340 4.81 -1.74 2.83
C THR A 340 4.74 -3.17 2.29
N ALA A 341 3.59 -3.83 2.37
CA ALA A 341 3.37 -5.18 1.89
C ALA A 341 3.55 -5.30 0.36
N LEU A 342 2.92 -4.41 -0.39
CA LEU A 342 3.00 -4.42 -1.85
C LEU A 342 4.41 -4.14 -2.35
N VAL A 343 5.09 -3.18 -1.75
CA VAL A 343 6.50 -2.88 -2.04
C VAL A 343 7.39 -4.09 -1.71
N SER A 344 7.13 -4.82 -0.61
CA SER A 344 7.87 -6.05 -0.29
C SER A 344 7.76 -7.10 -1.40
N VAL A 345 6.56 -7.29 -1.95
CA VAL A 345 6.36 -8.21 -3.09
C VAL A 345 7.16 -7.76 -4.31
N MET A 346 7.12 -6.46 -4.64
CA MET A 346 7.86 -5.93 -5.79
C MET A 346 9.37 -6.02 -5.62
N LEU A 347 9.90 -5.83 -4.41
CA LEU A 347 11.32 -6.01 -4.15
C LEU A 347 11.75 -7.47 -4.28
N CYS A 348 10.93 -8.43 -3.83
CA CYS A 348 11.20 -9.86 -4.08
C CYS A 348 11.22 -10.15 -5.59
N ASP A 349 10.29 -9.58 -6.37
CA ASP A 349 10.27 -9.71 -7.82
C ASP A 349 11.55 -9.16 -8.46
N GLN A 350 11.96 -7.95 -8.11
CA GLN A 350 13.17 -7.31 -8.66
C GLN A 350 14.46 -8.06 -8.27
N LEU A 351 14.55 -8.56 -7.03
CA LEU A 351 15.70 -9.36 -6.58
C LEU A 351 15.76 -10.70 -7.29
N ALA A 352 14.61 -11.36 -7.50
CA ALA A 352 14.53 -12.61 -8.25
C ALA A 352 14.90 -12.42 -9.73
N LEU A 353 14.47 -11.31 -10.34
CA LEU A 353 14.88 -10.96 -11.72
C LEU A 353 16.38 -10.74 -11.83
N ARG A 354 16.99 -10.06 -10.87
CA ARG A 354 18.40 -9.70 -10.90
C ARG A 354 19.33 -10.85 -10.54
N PHE A 355 18.99 -11.65 -9.51
CA PHE A 355 19.88 -12.62 -8.88
C PHE A 355 19.40 -14.07 -9.03
N GLY A 356 18.22 -14.28 -9.62
CA GLY A 356 17.57 -15.60 -9.72
C GLY A 356 16.62 -15.87 -8.56
N THR A 357 15.66 -16.77 -8.79
CA THR A 357 14.56 -17.08 -7.86
C THR A 357 15.05 -17.55 -6.49
N ASP A 358 16.13 -18.35 -6.46
CA ASP A 358 16.67 -18.92 -5.23
C ASP A 358 17.45 -17.92 -4.35
N TYR A 359 17.71 -16.70 -4.85
CA TYR A 359 18.45 -15.69 -4.10
C TYR A 359 17.89 -15.43 -2.70
N LEU A 360 16.56 -15.42 -2.56
CA LEU A 360 15.89 -15.18 -1.28
C LEU A 360 15.95 -16.38 -0.32
N ALA A 361 16.13 -17.61 -0.84
CA ALA A 361 16.15 -18.84 -0.05
C ALA A 361 17.57 -19.20 0.45
N VAL A 362 18.60 -18.82 -0.28
CA VAL A 362 20.00 -19.06 0.12
C VAL A 362 20.36 -18.20 1.32
N GLU A 363 21.07 -18.73 2.30
CA GLU A 363 21.57 -18.00 3.49
C GLU A 363 22.75 -17.08 3.16
#